data_c1e76a106836348c196861f7e4d34eb4
#
_entry.id   c1e76a106836348c196861f7e4d34eb4
#
_cell.length_a   1.000
_cell.length_b   1.000
_cell.length_c   1.000
_cell.angle_alpha   90.00
_cell.angle_beta   90.00
_cell.angle_gamma   90.00
#
_symmetry.space_group_name_H-M   'P 1'
#
loop_
_entity.id
_entity.type
_entity.pdbx_description
1 polymer ?
#
loop_
_entity_poly.entity_id
_entity_poly.type
_entity_poly.pdbx_seq_one_letter_code
_entity_poly.pdbx_strand_id
1 'polypeptide(L)'
;MKTKHIHRDIPLFVSFAGSVIILLLLVAACDNKDYSKASPFDNAVYIDAAKVKDVANFTFNNLKQTGQQELSAVLAYPAEQDIDVNFQVDPSLIGYYNARIDNNYSMLDTKYYKFSTQHVVIPKGDVNSEVVTIGFSDLTDLDIDTNFLLPVTIQQASGGMGLLKGSKTICYIVRRSSAITTAVSLSNNYFEVPGFEKDSPTANVVNGLTQLTFEAIIRVNRFDPKNE
;
A
#
# COMPACT_ATOMS: atom_id res chain seq x y z
N MET A 1 10.84 34.55 76.21
CA MET A 1 10.10 33.43 75.58
C MET A 1 11.11 32.65 74.78
N LYS A 2 11.55 31.46 75.29
CA LYS A 2 12.60 30.62 74.64
C LYS A 2 11.92 29.57 73.84
N THR A 3 12.06 29.63 72.51
CA THR A 3 11.61 28.60 71.58
C THR A 3 12.61 27.40 71.59
N LYS A 4 12.13 26.28 72.02
CA LYS A 4 12.90 25.01 72.09
C LYS A 4 12.85 24.32 70.73
N HIS A 5 13.94 24.37 69.97
CA HIS A 5 14.10 23.55 68.75
C HIS A 5 14.26 22.08 69.19
N ILE A 6 13.29 21.28 68.76
CA ILE A 6 13.36 19.81 68.89
C ILE A 6 14.05 19.31 67.61
N HIS A 7 15.36 18.97 67.74
CA HIS A 7 16.03 18.18 66.72
C HIS A 7 15.51 16.75 66.84
N ARG A 8 14.81 16.33 65.84
CA ARG A 8 14.40 14.92 65.68
C ARG A 8 15.52 14.22 64.92
N ASP A 9 16.45 13.61 65.66
CA ASP A 9 17.47 12.73 65.10
C ASP A 9 16.78 11.47 64.59
N ILE A 10 16.58 11.41 63.26
CA ILE A 10 16.15 10.17 62.60
C ILE A 10 17.33 9.21 62.62
N PRO A 11 17.23 8.05 63.31
CA PRO A 11 18.35 7.16 63.44
C PRO A 11 18.83 6.71 62.07
N LEU A 12 20.12 6.83 61.82
CA LEU A 12 20.82 6.51 60.58
C LEU A 12 20.46 5.12 60.05
N PHE A 13 20.12 4.16 60.93
CA PHE A 13 19.68 2.83 60.66
C PHE A 13 18.34 2.74 59.87
N VAL A 14 17.40 3.64 60.16
CA VAL A 14 16.08 3.65 59.46
C VAL A 14 16.24 4.16 58.02
N SER A 15 17.15 5.11 57.81
CA SER A 15 17.48 5.64 56.46
C SER A 15 18.19 4.59 55.62
N PHE A 16 19.08 3.81 56.20
CA PHE A 16 19.82 2.75 55.47
C PHE A 16 18.90 1.59 55.09
N ALA A 17 18.02 1.14 56.00
CA ALA A 17 17.05 0.09 55.72
C ALA A 17 16.05 0.49 54.62
N GLY A 18 15.57 1.71 54.62
CA GLY A 18 14.71 2.25 53.61
C GLY A 18 15.36 2.28 52.19
N SER A 19 16.63 2.69 52.13
CA SER A 19 17.40 2.74 50.86
C SER A 19 17.66 1.34 50.30
N VAL A 20 17.91 0.35 51.10
CA VAL A 20 18.11 -1.06 50.67
C VAL A 20 16.81 -1.67 50.17
N ILE A 21 15.66 -1.37 50.79
CA ILE A 21 14.36 -1.87 50.36
C ILE A 21 13.98 -1.25 48.99
N ILE A 22 14.24 0.05 48.82
CA ILE A 22 13.99 0.71 47.50
C ILE A 22 14.88 0.12 46.40
N LEU A 23 16.15 -0.13 46.72
CA LEU A 23 17.08 -0.77 45.78
C LEU A 23 16.64 -2.19 45.37
N LEU A 24 16.16 -2.99 46.35
CA LEU A 24 15.61 -4.34 46.10
C LEU A 24 14.32 -4.31 45.25
N LEU A 25 13.45 -3.32 45.43
CA LEU A 25 12.25 -3.13 44.62
C LEU A 25 12.58 -2.75 43.19
N LEU A 26 13.64 -1.97 42.95
CA LEU A 26 14.09 -1.61 41.62
C LEU A 26 14.68 -2.80 40.86
N VAL A 27 15.32 -3.75 41.53
CA VAL A 27 15.84 -4.97 40.88
C VAL A 27 14.74 -5.98 40.59
N ALA A 28 13.67 -6.03 41.39
CA ALA A 28 12.50 -6.88 41.15
C ALA A 28 11.58 -6.37 40.03
N ALA A 29 11.69 -5.09 39.65
CA ALA A 29 10.91 -4.51 38.58
C ALA A 29 11.46 -4.81 37.16
N CYS A 30 12.65 -5.41 37.05
CA CYS A 30 13.09 -6.02 35.79
C CYS A 30 12.31 -7.33 35.61
N ASP A 31 11.15 -7.26 35.01
CA ASP A 31 10.44 -8.43 34.49
C ASP A 31 11.36 -9.06 33.44
N ASN A 32 12.03 -10.11 33.84
CA ASN A 32 12.97 -10.86 33.00
C ASN A 32 12.13 -11.66 32.01
N LYS A 33 11.53 -10.96 31.01
CA LYS A 33 10.95 -11.63 29.89
C LYS A 33 12.04 -12.45 29.25
N ASP A 34 11.89 -13.74 29.36
CA ASP A 34 12.80 -14.71 28.74
C ASP A 34 12.64 -14.61 27.21
N TYR A 35 13.35 -13.65 26.62
CA TYR A 35 13.37 -13.43 25.17
C TYR A 35 13.96 -14.63 24.41
N SER A 36 14.53 -15.63 25.09
CA SER A 36 14.99 -16.84 24.44
C SER A 36 13.85 -17.78 24.04
N LYS A 37 12.65 -17.58 24.64
CA LYS A 37 11.42 -18.35 24.33
C LYS A 37 10.37 -17.51 23.56
N ALA A 38 10.50 -16.20 23.54
CA ALA A 38 9.71 -15.36 22.69
C ALA A 38 10.32 -15.43 21.29
N SER A 39 9.71 -16.21 20.38
CA SER A 39 9.90 -15.92 18.96
C SER A 39 9.54 -14.44 18.79
N PRO A 40 10.47 -13.56 18.43
CA PRO A 40 10.16 -12.11 18.35
C PRO A 40 9.05 -11.82 17.33
N PHE A 41 8.66 -12.82 16.56
CA PHE A 41 7.56 -12.76 15.61
C PHE A 41 6.80 -14.08 15.66
N ASP A 42 5.55 -14.04 16.13
CA ASP A 42 4.63 -15.14 15.91
C ASP A 42 4.56 -15.38 14.41
N ASN A 43 4.72 -16.63 13.98
CA ASN A 43 4.58 -16.97 12.58
C ASN A 43 3.16 -16.62 12.14
N ALA A 44 3.01 -15.80 11.13
CA ALA A 44 1.73 -15.29 10.66
C ALA A 44 1.67 -15.32 9.14
N VAL A 45 0.49 -15.63 8.62
CA VAL A 45 0.25 -15.65 7.17
C VAL A 45 0.06 -14.22 6.66
N TYR A 46 0.67 -13.92 5.53
CA TYR A 46 0.49 -12.67 4.80
C TYR A 46 0.50 -12.89 3.29
N ILE A 47 0.10 -11.89 2.53
CA ILE A 47 0.16 -11.87 1.06
C ILE A 47 1.54 -11.37 0.64
N ASP A 48 2.30 -12.15 -0.15
CA ASP A 48 3.65 -11.76 -0.60
C ASP A 48 3.64 -10.41 -1.34
N ALA A 49 2.67 -10.21 -2.23
CA ALA A 49 2.51 -8.97 -2.96
C ALA A 49 2.23 -7.74 -2.07
N ALA A 50 1.74 -7.95 -0.83
CA ALA A 50 1.43 -6.90 0.14
C ALA A 50 2.54 -6.64 1.17
N LYS A 51 3.68 -7.33 1.10
CA LYS A 51 4.74 -7.24 2.12
C LYS A 51 5.42 -5.87 2.21
N VAL A 52 5.49 -5.14 1.11
CA VAL A 52 6.12 -3.81 1.02
C VAL A 52 5.09 -2.72 0.86
N LYS A 53 4.09 -2.96 0.03
CA LYS A 53 2.99 -2.03 -0.24
C LYS A 53 1.69 -2.82 -0.33
N ASP A 54 0.68 -2.34 0.36
CA ASP A 54 -0.66 -2.90 0.33
C ASP A 54 -1.49 -2.48 -0.91
N VAL A 55 -0.82 -1.86 -1.90
CA VAL A 55 -1.43 -1.32 -3.11
C VAL A 55 -0.62 -1.67 -4.34
N ALA A 56 -1.29 -2.15 -5.37
CA ALA A 56 -0.76 -2.35 -6.70
C ALA A 56 -1.62 -1.63 -7.75
N ASN A 57 -0.98 -0.96 -8.70
CA ASN A 57 -1.67 -0.27 -9.79
C ASN A 57 -1.72 -1.15 -11.03
N PHE A 58 -2.89 -1.25 -11.63
CA PHE A 58 -3.10 -1.90 -12.90
C PHE A 58 -3.77 -0.94 -13.88
N THR A 59 -3.00 -0.45 -14.85
CA THR A 59 -3.49 0.46 -15.89
C THR A 59 -3.58 -0.29 -17.20
N PHE A 60 -4.72 -0.19 -17.86
CA PHE A 60 -4.98 -0.77 -19.17
C PHE A 60 -5.50 0.31 -20.14
N ASN A 61 -5.52 -0.01 -21.41
CA ASN A 61 -5.99 0.84 -22.48
C ASN A 61 -6.46 -0.01 -23.67
N ASN A 62 -6.86 0.61 -24.77
CA ASN A 62 -7.33 -0.10 -25.96
C ASN A 62 -6.30 -1.05 -26.60
N LEU A 63 -5.00 -0.89 -26.28
CA LEU A 63 -3.93 -1.78 -26.74
C LEU A 63 -3.65 -2.92 -25.77
N LYS A 64 -3.94 -2.70 -24.48
CA LYS A 64 -3.77 -3.68 -23.40
C LYS A 64 -5.11 -3.83 -22.69
N GLN A 65 -5.94 -4.75 -23.16
CA GLN A 65 -7.30 -4.96 -22.69
C GLN A 65 -7.43 -6.01 -21.60
N THR A 66 -6.39 -6.81 -21.40
CA THR A 66 -6.34 -7.86 -20.39
C THR A 66 -5.08 -7.76 -19.56
N GLY A 67 -5.05 -8.43 -18.44
CA GLY A 67 -3.86 -8.54 -17.63
C GLY A 67 -4.00 -9.56 -16.54
N GLN A 68 -2.91 -9.82 -15.84
CA GLN A 68 -2.86 -10.77 -14.75
C GLN A 68 -2.06 -10.17 -13.61
N GLN A 69 -2.46 -10.52 -12.40
CA GLN A 69 -1.73 -10.25 -11.17
C GLN A 69 -1.57 -11.57 -10.42
N GLU A 70 -0.42 -11.76 -9.84
CA GLU A 70 -0.10 -12.96 -9.07
C GLU A 70 -0.05 -12.62 -7.60
N LEU A 71 -0.52 -13.54 -6.77
CA LEU A 71 -0.42 -13.46 -5.33
C LEU A 71 -0.23 -14.86 -4.74
N SER A 72 0.45 -14.92 -3.60
CA SER A 72 0.62 -16.13 -2.81
C SER A 72 0.49 -15.81 -1.33
N ALA A 73 0.11 -16.82 -0.55
CA ALA A 73 0.17 -16.75 0.90
C ALA A 73 1.55 -17.18 1.38
N VAL A 74 2.13 -16.46 2.32
CA VAL A 74 3.50 -16.67 2.76
C VAL A 74 3.57 -16.63 4.29
N LEU A 75 4.51 -17.40 4.85
CA LEU A 75 4.91 -17.41 6.25
C LEU A 75 6.34 -16.90 6.41
N ALA A 76 6.68 -16.40 7.58
CA ALA A 76 8.06 -16.03 7.91
C ALA A 76 8.95 -17.23 8.16
N TYR A 77 8.39 -18.33 8.68
CA TYR A 77 9.08 -19.57 9.00
C TYR A 77 8.30 -20.76 8.44
N PRO A 78 8.95 -21.91 8.17
CA PRO A 78 8.30 -23.12 7.66
C PRO A 78 7.08 -23.54 8.47
N ALA A 79 6.03 -23.96 7.77
CA ALA A 79 4.80 -24.44 8.38
C ALA A 79 5.04 -25.75 9.14
N GLU A 80 4.53 -25.88 10.36
CA GLU A 80 4.60 -27.12 11.14
C GLU A 80 3.60 -28.18 10.68
N GLN A 81 2.55 -27.74 9.97
CA GLN A 81 1.50 -28.55 9.36
C GLN A 81 1.01 -27.85 8.10
N ASP A 82 0.17 -28.52 7.31
CA ASP A 82 -0.49 -27.91 6.17
C ASP A 82 -1.42 -26.77 6.64
N ILE A 83 -1.31 -25.61 5.99
CA ILE A 83 -2.08 -24.42 6.32
C ILE A 83 -2.99 -24.05 5.14
N ASP A 84 -4.29 -24.26 5.32
CA ASP A 84 -5.29 -23.81 4.35
C ASP A 84 -5.47 -22.30 4.45
N VAL A 85 -5.45 -21.63 3.31
CA VAL A 85 -5.60 -20.18 3.20
C VAL A 85 -6.68 -19.85 2.17
N ASN A 86 -7.61 -18.98 2.55
CA ASN A 86 -8.67 -18.51 1.67
C ASN A 86 -8.51 -17.03 1.36
N PHE A 87 -8.38 -16.71 0.08
CA PHE A 87 -8.45 -15.35 -0.44
C PHE A 87 -9.88 -14.98 -0.75
N GLN A 88 -10.24 -13.76 -0.45
CA GLN A 88 -11.54 -13.21 -0.83
C GLN A 88 -11.43 -11.73 -1.19
N VAL A 89 -12.39 -11.27 -1.97
CA VAL A 89 -12.60 -9.83 -2.18
C VAL A 89 -13.47 -9.30 -1.05
N ASP A 90 -13.05 -8.21 -0.42
CA ASP A 90 -13.78 -7.58 0.68
C ASP A 90 -14.22 -6.15 0.32
N PRO A 91 -15.46 -5.97 -0.18
CA PRO A 91 -15.98 -4.66 -0.54
C PRO A 91 -16.07 -3.68 0.63
N SER A 92 -16.14 -4.16 1.87
CA SER A 92 -16.24 -3.30 3.07
C SER A 92 -15.00 -2.42 3.25
N LEU A 93 -13.86 -2.83 2.68
CA LEU A 93 -12.61 -2.08 2.76
C LEU A 93 -12.56 -0.84 1.86
N ILE A 94 -13.49 -0.70 0.89
CA ILE A 94 -13.53 0.45 -0.03
C ILE A 94 -13.68 1.77 0.73
N GLY A 95 -14.66 1.84 1.63
CA GLY A 95 -14.89 3.06 2.42
C GLY A 95 -13.70 3.42 3.31
N TYR A 96 -13.11 2.42 3.98
CA TYR A 96 -11.92 2.62 4.79
C TYR A 96 -10.74 3.11 3.94
N TYR A 97 -10.53 2.50 2.77
CA TYR A 97 -9.43 2.86 1.89
C TYR A 97 -9.60 4.28 1.33
N ASN A 98 -10.79 4.63 0.86
CA ASN A 98 -11.11 5.96 0.37
C ASN A 98 -10.88 7.05 1.43
N ALA A 99 -11.31 6.81 2.67
CA ALA A 99 -11.09 7.74 3.78
C ALA A 99 -9.60 7.91 4.13
N ARG A 100 -8.80 6.83 4.01
CA ARG A 100 -7.36 6.85 4.34
C ARG A 100 -6.54 7.71 3.37
N ILE A 101 -6.92 7.76 2.10
CA ILE A 101 -6.13 8.42 1.05
C ILE A 101 -6.84 9.62 0.43
N ASP A 102 -7.96 10.06 1.02
CA ASP A 102 -8.80 11.17 0.52
C ASP A 102 -9.13 11.02 -0.97
N ASN A 103 -9.71 9.88 -1.33
CA ASN A 103 -10.06 9.55 -2.71
C ASN A 103 -11.46 8.92 -2.78
N ASN A 104 -11.96 8.70 -3.99
CA ASN A 104 -13.29 8.15 -4.23
C ASN A 104 -13.21 6.99 -5.25
N TYR A 105 -12.59 5.88 -4.84
CA TYR A 105 -12.58 4.67 -5.66
C TYR A 105 -13.93 3.96 -5.60
N SER A 106 -14.37 3.46 -6.75
CA SER A 106 -15.50 2.55 -6.86
C SER A 106 -15.04 1.10 -6.80
N MET A 107 -15.90 0.20 -6.29
CA MET A 107 -15.62 -1.23 -6.34
C MET A 107 -15.55 -1.73 -7.78
N LEU A 108 -14.53 -2.52 -8.11
CA LEU A 108 -14.47 -3.21 -9.40
C LEU A 108 -15.52 -4.32 -9.45
N ASP A 109 -16.38 -4.32 -10.47
CA ASP A 109 -17.42 -5.34 -10.66
C ASP A 109 -16.80 -6.72 -10.94
N THR A 110 -17.46 -7.77 -10.46
CA THR A 110 -17.00 -9.16 -10.54
C THR A 110 -16.83 -9.67 -11.97
N LYS A 111 -17.53 -9.08 -12.94
CA LYS A 111 -17.41 -9.43 -14.37
C LYS A 111 -16.02 -9.12 -14.97
N TYR A 112 -15.26 -8.23 -14.33
CA TYR A 112 -13.97 -7.75 -14.84
C TYR A 112 -12.76 -8.52 -14.32
N TYR A 113 -12.95 -9.45 -13.37
CA TYR A 113 -11.84 -10.22 -12.82
C TYR A 113 -12.24 -11.66 -12.52
N LYS A 114 -11.25 -12.56 -12.56
CA LYS A 114 -11.44 -13.97 -12.22
C LYS A 114 -10.19 -14.50 -11.50
N PHE A 115 -10.40 -15.17 -10.38
CA PHE A 115 -9.33 -15.91 -9.72
C PHE A 115 -9.14 -17.30 -10.37
N SER A 116 -7.89 -17.76 -10.47
CA SER A 116 -7.59 -19.15 -10.82
C SER A 116 -8.11 -20.11 -9.74
N THR A 117 -7.91 -19.75 -8.49
CA THR A 117 -8.48 -20.36 -7.29
C THR A 117 -8.51 -19.32 -6.18
N GLN A 118 -9.38 -19.50 -5.20
CA GLN A 118 -9.41 -18.68 -3.99
C GLN A 118 -8.89 -19.44 -2.76
N HIS A 119 -8.71 -20.75 -2.88
CA HIS A 119 -8.19 -21.62 -1.83
C HIS A 119 -6.82 -22.15 -2.24
N VAL A 120 -5.85 -22.03 -1.34
CA VAL A 120 -4.50 -22.57 -1.47
C VAL A 120 -4.03 -23.17 -0.16
N VAL A 121 -3.00 -24.00 -0.24
CA VAL A 121 -2.36 -24.62 0.93
C VAL A 121 -0.90 -24.21 0.98
N ILE A 122 -0.41 -23.85 2.15
CA ILE A 122 1.02 -23.79 2.42
C ILE A 122 1.39 -25.16 2.99
N PRO A 123 2.18 -26.00 2.27
CA PRO A 123 2.50 -27.34 2.71
C PRO A 123 3.36 -27.33 3.98
N LYS A 124 3.24 -28.37 4.77
CA LYS A 124 4.13 -28.59 5.90
C LYS A 124 5.60 -28.58 5.46
N GLY A 125 6.41 -27.79 6.14
CA GLY A 125 7.84 -27.61 5.85
C GLY A 125 8.13 -26.48 4.86
N ASP A 126 7.12 -25.96 4.17
CA ASP A 126 7.24 -24.83 3.25
C ASP A 126 6.84 -23.51 3.90
N VAL A 127 7.22 -22.41 3.24
CA VAL A 127 6.87 -21.04 3.62
C VAL A 127 5.90 -20.38 2.65
N ASN A 128 5.67 -20.96 1.48
CA ASN A 128 4.84 -20.38 0.43
C ASN A 128 3.70 -21.32 0.03
N SER A 129 2.56 -20.75 -0.33
CA SER A 129 1.51 -21.47 -1.06
C SER A 129 1.82 -21.52 -2.56
N GLU A 130 1.01 -22.27 -3.29
CA GLU A 130 0.90 -22.10 -4.73
C GLU A 130 0.48 -20.67 -5.09
N VAL A 131 0.85 -20.26 -6.32
CA VAL A 131 0.50 -18.94 -6.86
C VAL A 131 -0.95 -18.92 -7.32
N VAL A 132 -1.68 -17.93 -6.87
CA VAL A 132 -3.02 -17.58 -7.35
C VAL A 132 -2.88 -16.50 -8.41
N THR A 133 -3.52 -16.69 -9.54
CA THR A 133 -3.60 -15.67 -10.60
C THR A 133 -4.97 -15.00 -10.58
N ILE A 134 -4.98 -13.66 -10.57
CA ILE A 134 -6.16 -12.86 -10.83
C ILE A 134 -6.08 -12.38 -12.27
N GLY A 135 -6.90 -12.93 -13.14
CA GLY A 135 -7.05 -12.48 -14.51
C GLY A 135 -8.03 -11.32 -14.59
N PHE A 136 -7.69 -10.29 -15.37
CA PHE A 136 -8.56 -9.16 -15.69
C PHE A 136 -8.92 -9.20 -17.16
N SER A 137 -10.21 -9.03 -17.49
CA SER A 137 -10.74 -9.03 -18.86
C SER A 137 -11.86 -8.01 -19.03
N ASP A 138 -12.23 -7.76 -20.28
CA ASP A 138 -13.37 -6.89 -20.67
C ASP A 138 -13.31 -5.46 -20.13
N LEU A 139 -12.10 -5.00 -19.84
CA LEU A 139 -11.87 -3.72 -19.15
C LEU A 139 -12.15 -2.48 -20.04
N THR A 140 -12.40 -2.69 -21.32
CA THR A 140 -12.69 -1.59 -22.28
C THR A 140 -14.02 -0.89 -22.02
N ASP A 141 -14.93 -1.56 -21.29
CA ASP A 141 -16.22 -0.99 -20.91
C ASP A 141 -16.15 -0.10 -19.66
N LEU A 142 -15.01 -0.11 -18.96
CA LEU A 142 -14.84 0.75 -17.81
C LEU A 142 -14.73 2.23 -18.20
N ASP A 143 -15.28 3.06 -17.36
CA ASP A 143 -15.18 4.50 -17.49
C ASP A 143 -13.72 4.98 -17.34
N ILE A 144 -13.29 5.86 -18.24
CA ILE A 144 -11.93 6.43 -18.25
C ILE A 144 -11.68 7.30 -17.01
N ASP A 145 -12.69 8.04 -16.57
CA ASP A 145 -12.54 9.01 -15.49
C ASP A 145 -12.70 8.39 -14.10
N THR A 146 -13.02 7.09 -14.04
CA THR A 146 -13.23 6.38 -12.80
C THR A 146 -12.05 5.46 -12.47
N ASN A 147 -11.56 5.56 -11.24
CA ASN A 147 -10.61 4.60 -10.69
C ASN A 147 -11.36 3.55 -9.88
N PHE A 148 -11.07 2.28 -10.14
CA PHE A 148 -11.69 1.16 -9.46
C PHE A 148 -10.72 0.53 -8.48
N LEU A 149 -11.24 -0.03 -7.41
CA LEU A 149 -10.47 -0.73 -6.39
C LEU A 149 -10.96 -2.17 -6.25
N LEU A 150 -10.02 -3.10 -6.22
CA LEU A 150 -10.26 -4.51 -5.92
C LEU A 150 -9.46 -4.88 -4.67
N PRO A 151 -10.05 -4.84 -3.47
CA PRO A 151 -9.39 -5.26 -2.24
C PRO A 151 -9.46 -6.78 -2.10
N VAL A 152 -8.31 -7.43 -2.11
CA VAL A 152 -8.16 -8.88 -1.90
C VAL A 152 -7.54 -9.12 -0.54
N THR A 153 -8.19 -9.93 0.30
CA THR A 153 -7.75 -10.19 1.66
C THR A 153 -7.70 -11.68 1.96
N ILE A 154 -6.80 -12.09 2.85
CA ILE A 154 -6.87 -13.37 3.54
C ILE A 154 -7.86 -13.21 4.69
N GLN A 155 -8.95 -13.97 4.66
CA GLN A 155 -9.96 -13.93 5.70
C GLN A 155 -9.53 -14.72 6.93
N GLN A 156 -9.02 -15.92 6.68
CA GLN A 156 -8.56 -16.84 7.73
C GLN A 156 -7.51 -17.79 7.19
N ALA A 157 -6.72 -18.33 8.09
CA ALA A 157 -5.80 -19.45 7.86
C ALA A 157 -6.13 -20.57 8.84
N SER A 158 -5.94 -21.83 8.43
CA SER A 158 -6.20 -22.99 9.29
C SER A 158 -5.12 -23.15 10.38
N GLY A 159 -5.31 -24.11 11.29
CA GLY A 159 -4.32 -24.45 12.32
C GLY A 159 -4.10 -23.39 13.39
N GLY A 160 -5.04 -22.45 13.56
CA GLY A 160 -4.89 -21.36 14.54
C GLY A 160 -3.84 -20.31 14.14
N MET A 161 -3.38 -20.34 12.88
CA MET A 161 -2.36 -19.45 12.38
C MET A 161 -2.88 -17.99 12.34
N GLY A 162 -2.09 -17.08 12.93
CA GLY A 162 -2.39 -15.65 12.88
C GLY A 162 -2.25 -15.04 11.48
N LEU A 163 -2.86 -13.89 11.26
CA LEU A 163 -2.70 -13.09 10.04
C LEU A 163 -1.92 -11.83 10.33
N LEU A 164 -0.94 -11.50 9.50
CA LEU A 164 -0.17 -10.26 9.61
C LEU A 164 -1.03 -9.08 9.16
N LYS A 165 -1.55 -8.31 10.13
CA LYS A 165 -2.56 -7.25 9.91
C LYS A 165 -2.18 -6.25 8.81
N GLY A 166 -0.91 -5.88 8.71
CA GLY A 166 -0.43 -4.90 7.72
C GLY A 166 -0.30 -5.46 6.30
N SER A 167 -0.28 -6.78 6.13
CA SER A 167 -0.01 -7.43 4.83
C SER A 167 -0.98 -8.56 4.49
N LYS A 168 -2.09 -8.67 5.22
CA LYS A 168 -3.15 -9.64 4.90
C LYS A 168 -4.07 -9.20 3.77
N THR A 169 -3.96 -7.95 3.33
CA THR A 169 -4.78 -7.36 2.28
C THR A 169 -3.91 -6.66 1.26
N ILE A 170 -4.22 -6.84 -0.02
CA ILE A 170 -3.69 -6.07 -1.13
C ILE A 170 -4.84 -5.41 -1.90
N CYS A 171 -4.69 -4.15 -2.24
CA CYS A 171 -5.64 -3.39 -3.01
C CYS A 171 -5.12 -3.17 -4.43
N TYR A 172 -5.81 -3.69 -5.43
CA TYR A 172 -5.49 -3.42 -6.82
C TYR A 172 -6.29 -2.20 -7.29
N ILE A 173 -5.58 -1.12 -7.64
CA ILE A 173 -6.19 0.04 -8.29
C ILE A 173 -6.23 -0.25 -9.78
N VAL A 174 -7.43 -0.43 -10.32
CA VAL A 174 -7.67 -0.70 -11.73
C VAL A 174 -8.19 0.59 -12.39
N ARG A 175 -7.49 1.05 -13.41
CA ARG A 175 -7.87 2.26 -14.13
C ARG A 175 -7.71 2.09 -15.63
N ARG A 176 -8.63 2.70 -16.37
CA ARG A 176 -8.53 2.83 -17.81
C ARG A 176 -7.83 4.13 -18.15
N SER A 177 -6.86 4.07 -19.06
CA SER A 177 -6.25 5.26 -19.64
C SER A 177 -6.57 5.35 -21.13
N SER A 178 -6.61 6.55 -21.66
CA SER A 178 -6.60 6.74 -23.11
C SER A 178 -5.24 6.33 -23.66
N ALA A 179 -5.20 5.51 -24.70
CA ALA A 179 -3.98 5.28 -25.45
C ALA A 179 -3.86 6.36 -26.51
N ILE A 180 -2.84 7.18 -26.41
CA ILE A 180 -2.45 8.04 -27.52
C ILE A 180 -1.77 7.12 -28.54
N THR A 181 -2.53 6.71 -29.56
CA THR A 181 -2.05 5.81 -30.61
C THR A 181 -1.47 6.56 -31.81
N THR A 182 -1.77 7.86 -31.89
CA THR A 182 -1.31 8.73 -32.99
C THR A 182 -0.64 9.95 -32.41
N ALA A 183 0.58 10.20 -32.81
CA ALA A 183 1.31 11.42 -32.49
C ALA A 183 1.71 12.14 -33.78
N VAL A 184 1.65 13.47 -33.74
CA VAL A 184 2.13 14.29 -34.85
C VAL A 184 3.65 14.29 -34.82
N SER A 185 4.28 14.00 -35.97
CA SER A 185 5.73 14.14 -36.11
C SER A 185 6.08 15.59 -36.39
N LEU A 186 6.88 16.17 -35.50
CA LEU A 186 7.43 17.51 -35.65
C LEU A 186 8.89 17.48 -36.17
N SER A 187 9.32 16.37 -36.80
CA SER A 187 10.64 16.30 -37.39
C SER A 187 10.77 17.33 -38.52
N ASN A 188 11.62 18.31 -38.31
CA ASN A 188 11.81 19.48 -39.20
C ASN A 188 10.56 20.33 -39.41
N ASN A 189 9.61 20.28 -38.49
CA ASN A 189 8.36 21.06 -38.52
C ASN A 189 8.08 21.65 -37.14
N TYR A 190 7.14 22.58 -37.12
CA TYR A 190 6.63 23.17 -35.88
C TYR A 190 5.11 23.13 -35.86
N PHE A 191 4.56 23.33 -34.70
CA PHE A 191 3.11 23.44 -34.50
C PHE A 191 2.74 24.93 -34.56
N GLU A 192 1.79 25.27 -35.42
CA GLU A 192 1.22 26.60 -35.51
C GLU A 192 -0.27 26.53 -35.15
N VAL A 193 -0.71 27.47 -34.35
CA VAL A 193 -2.12 27.60 -33.97
C VAL A 193 -2.64 28.89 -34.60
N PRO A 194 -3.23 28.83 -35.80
CA PRO A 194 -3.64 30.02 -36.54
C PRO A 194 -4.63 30.91 -35.76
N GLY A 195 -5.38 30.32 -34.84
CA GLY A 195 -6.28 31.06 -33.96
C GLY A 195 -5.58 32.01 -32.98
N PHE A 196 -4.27 31.90 -32.80
CA PHE A 196 -3.47 32.74 -31.89
C PHE A 196 -2.72 33.86 -32.64
N GLU A 197 -2.80 33.87 -33.98
CA GLU A 197 -2.23 34.94 -34.78
C GLU A 197 -2.95 36.26 -34.52
N LYS A 198 -2.18 37.37 -34.57
CA LYS A 198 -2.64 38.71 -34.18
C LYS A 198 -3.96 39.13 -34.83
N ASP A 199 -4.19 38.77 -36.08
CA ASP A 199 -5.34 39.20 -36.88
C ASP A 199 -6.40 38.09 -37.01
N SER A 200 -6.26 37.00 -36.24
CA SER A 200 -7.26 35.93 -36.22
C SER A 200 -8.55 36.37 -35.52
N PRO A 201 -9.74 35.95 -36.00
CA PRO A 201 -11.02 36.20 -35.31
C PRO A 201 -11.04 35.70 -33.85
N THR A 202 -10.23 34.71 -33.53
CA THR A 202 -10.11 34.13 -32.18
C THR A 202 -8.96 34.74 -31.36
N ALA A 203 -8.16 35.64 -31.92
CA ALA A 203 -7.05 36.28 -31.22
C ALA A 203 -7.49 36.99 -29.92
N ASN A 204 -8.69 37.54 -29.90
CA ASN A 204 -9.26 38.22 -28.73
C ASN A 204 -9.50 37.26 -27.52
N VAL A 205 -9.65 35.96 -27.77
CA VAL A 205 -9.83 34.96 -26.69
C VAL A 205 -8.56 34.76 -25.89
N VAL A 206 -7.39 34.88 -26.54
CA VAL A 206 -6.08 34.72 -25.93
C VAL A 206 -5.36 36.03 -25.62
N ASN A 207 -5.86 37.13 -26.21
CA ASN A 207 -5.28 38.44 -25.99
C ASN A 207 -5.69 38.99 -24.62
N GLY A 208 -4.71 39.31 -23.81
CA GLY A 208 -4.93 39.82 -22.45
C GLY A 208 -5.05 38.73 -21.36
N LEU A 209 -4.78 37.47 -21.69
CA LEU A 209 -4.65 36.43 -20.68
C LEU A 209 -3.45 36.75 -19.76
N THR A 210 -3.69 36.78 -18.47
CA THR A 210 -2.64 36.97 -17.44
C THR A 210 -1.98 35.65 -17.04
N GLN A 211 -2.60 34.53 -17.38
CA GLN A 211 -2.10 33.17 -17.12
C GLN A 211 -2.46 32.26 -18.28
N LEU A 212 -1.50 31.48 -18.75
CA LEU A 212 -1.66 30.44 -19.76
C LEU A 212 -0.91 29.21 -19.30
N THR A 213 -1.59 28.05 -19.27
CA THR A 213 -0.95 26.76 -19.06
C THR A 213 -0.94 26.01 -20.39
N PHE A 214 0.22 25.52 -20.80
CA PHE A 214 0.38 24.65 -21.95
C PHE A 214 0.91 23.31 -21.49
N GLU A 215 0.20 22.23 -21.81
CA GLU A 215 0.60 20.87 -21.50
C GLU A 215 0.83 20.09 -22.80
N ALA A 216 1.97 19.41 -22.91
CA ALA A 216 2.27 18.57 -24.04
C ALA A 216 2.96 17.26 -23.58
N ILE A 217 2.56 16.13 -24.16
CA ILE A 217 3.29 14.87 -24.04
C ILE A 217 4.21 14.75 -25.23
N ILE A 218 5.51 14.82 -24.99
CA ILE A 218 6.53 14.81 -26.03
C ILE A 218 7.33 13.52 -25.95
N ARG A 219 7.48 12.82 -27.08
CA ARG A 219 8.44 11.74 -27.25
C ARG A 219 9.66 12.27 -28.00
N VAL A 220 10.79 12.33 -27.32
CA VAL A 220 12.07 12.72 -27.93
C VAL A 220 12.77 11.47 -28.42
N ASN A 221 13.03 11.39 -29.73
CA ASN A 221 13.74 10.24 -30.33
C ASN A 221 15.27 10.34 -30.16
N ARG A 222 15.80 11.55 -30.01
CA ARG A 222 17.23 11.82 -29.82
C ARG A 222 17.43 13.14 -29.11
N PHE A 223 18.24 13.15 -28.06
CA PHE A 223 18.79 14.37 -27.48
C PHE A 223 20.12 14.68 -28.17
N ASP A 224 20.28 15.87 -28.72
CA ASP A 224 21.58 16.36 -29.20
C ASP A 224 22.21 17.17 -28.06
N PRO A 225 23.30 16.71 -27.46
CA PRO A 225 23.93 17.39 -26.33
C PRO A 225 24.77 18.61 -26.74
N LYS A 226 24.72 19.03 -28.00
CA LYS A 226 25.57 20.10 -28.52
C LYS A 226 24.95 21.50 -28.51
N ASN A 227 23.76 21.67 -27.95
CA ASN A 227 23.10 22.96 -27.81
C ASN A 227 23.00 23.40 -26.34
N GLU A 228 24.09 23.36 -25.60
CA GLU A 228 24.26 24.11 -24.35
C GLU A 228 24.95 25.46 -24.67
#